data_1ee271f0a74e3397221d9fff4dd42acb
#
_entry.id   1ee271f0a74e3397221d9fff4dd42acb
#
_cell.length_a   1.000
_cell.length_b   1.000
_cell.length_c   1.000
_cell.angle_alpha   90.00
_cell.angle_beta   90.00
_cell.angle_gamma   90.00
#
_symmetry.space_group_name_H-M   'P 1'
#
loop_
_entity.id
_entity.type
_entity.pdbx_description
1 polymer ?
#
loop_
_entity_poly.entity_id
_entity_poly.type
_entity_poly.pdbx_seq_one_letter_code
_entity_poly.pdbx_strand_id
1 'polypeptide(L)'
;MAEVSLKILIAGRIYPLTVKQEEEEGVLQAAKLINEKLKEFEQNYSVRDKQDLLAMSALNLLTVQQYTPKKAPELEEELLRQLDLFVSDYLQKESKSL
;
A
#
# COMPACT_ATOMS: atom_id res chain seq x y z
N MET A 1 -13.21 11.43 24.88
CA MET A 1 -11.95 11.03 24.35
C MET A 1 -11.35 12.10 23.51
N ALA A 2 -10.07 12.29 23.71
CA ALA A 2 -9.38 13.35 23.02
C ALA A 2 -9.20 13.02 21.55
N GLU A 3 -9.28 14.03 20.72
CA GLU A 3 -9.00 13.91 19.30
C GLU A 3 -7.74 14.70 18.99
N VAL A 4 -7.03 14.23 17.96
CA VAL A 4 -5.78 14.83 17.53
C VAL A 4 -5.86 15.15 16.06
N SER A 5 -5.38 16.33 15.70
CA SER A 5 -5.29 16.73 14.29
C SER A 5 -3.92 16.34 13.76
N LEU A 6 -3.90 15.58 12.68
CA LEU A 6 -2.67 15.11 12.05
C LEU A 6 -2.60 15.61 10.62
N LYS A 7 -1.39 15.77 10.14
CA LYS A 7 -1.13 16.03 8.73
C LYS A 7 -0.30 14.87 8.21
N ILE A 8 -0.92 14.05 7.38
CA ILE A 8 -0.31 12.82 6.91
C ILE A 8 0.19 13.01 5.50
N LEU A 9 1.45 12.67 5.27
CA LEU A 9 2.04 12.72 3.94
C LEU A 9 1.91 11.35 3.28
N ILE A 10 1.21 11.29 2.16
CA ILE A 10 1.08 10.06 1.38
C ILE A 10 1.25 10.39 -0.08
N ALA A 11 2.19 9.72 -0.72
CA ALA A 11 2.45 9.87 -2.15
C ALA A 11 2.70 11.34 -2.53
N GLY A 12 3.37 12.07 -1.66
CA GLY A 12 3.74 13.46 -1.92
C GLY A 12 2.68 14.48 -1.61
N ARG A 13 1.52 14.06 -1.11
CA ARG A 13 0.45 14.98 -0.75
C ARG A 13 0.18 14.92 0.75
N ILE A 14 -0.23 16.04 1.29
CA ILE A 14 -0.54 16.15 2.72
C ILE A 14 -2.05 16.08 2.91
N TYR A 15 -2.47 15.19 3.81
CA TYR A 15 -3.88 14.98 4.11
C TYR A 15 -4.13 15.33 5.57
N PRO A 16 -5.00 16.30 5.86
CA PRO A 16 -5.35 16.59 7.24
C PRO A 16 -6.37 15.57 7.74
N LEU A 17 -6.09 15.00 8.88
CA LEU A 17 -6.98 14.01 9.49
C LEU A 17 -7.20 14.34 10.95
N THR A 18 -8.40 14.03 11.44
CA THR A 18 -8.70 14.10 12.86
C THR A 18 -8.97 12.69 13.33
N VAL A 19 -8.18 12.22 14.28
CA VAL A 19 -8.30 10.85 14.77
C VAL A 19 -8.35 10.87 16.30
N LYS A 20 -8.75 9.77 16.88
CA LYS A 20 -8.71 9.62 18.32
C LYS A 20 -7.26 9.51 18.76
N GLN A 21 -6.98 9.99 19.96
CA GLN A 21 -5.61 9.99 20.47
C GLN A 21 -5.00 8.60 20.46
N GLU A 22 -5.78 7.59 20.79
CA GLU A 22 -5.27 6.21 20.80
C GLU A 22 -5.01 5.65 19.41
N GLU A 23 -5.50 6.33 18.36
CA GLU A 23 -5.27 5.90 16.97
C GLU A 23 -4.09 6.61 16.33
N GLU A 24 -3.56 7.62 16.97
CA GLU A 24 -2.54 8.48 16.36
C GLU A 24 -1.32 7.69 15.91
N GLU A 25 -0.76 6.89 16.79
CA GLU A 25 0.45 6.14 16.48
C GLU A 25 0.21 5.15 15.34
N GLY A 26 -0.94 4.48 15.37
CA GLY A 26 -1.28 3.54 14.31
C GLY A 26 -1.41 4.20 12.95
N VAL A 27 -2.01 5.38 12.92
CA VAL A 27 -2.17 6.11 11.67
C VAL A 27 -0.81 6.56 11.12
N LEU A 28 0.06 7.06 11.99
CA LEU A 28 1.40 7.47 11.56
C LEU A 28 2.20 6.28 11.03
N GLN A 29 2.10 5.15 11.70
CA GLN A 29 2.75 3.92 11.25
C GLN A 29 2.21 3.47 9.91
N ALA A 30 0.90 3.53 9.73
CA ALA A 30 0.27 3.13 8.49
C ALA A 30 0.74 4.01 7.32
N ALA A 31 0.81 5.32 7.54
CA ALA A 31 1.29 6.23 6.52
C ALA A 31 2.72 5.91 6.12
N LYS A 32 3.55 5.59 7.10
CA LYS A 32 4.93 5.24 6.84
C LYS A 32 5.02 3.97 6.00
N LEU A 33 4.23 2.96 6.35
CA LEU A 33 4.22 1.71 5.59
C LEU A 33 3.77 1.91 4.16
N ILE A 34 2.73 2.73 3.98
CA ILE A 34 2.24 3.01 2.63
C ILE A 34 3.32 3.65 1.79
N ASN A 35 4.01 4.65 2.34
CA ASN A 35 5.05 5.34 1.60
C ASN A 35 6.23 4.44 1.29
N GLU A 36 6.57 3.53 2.19
CA GLU A 36 7.63 2.57 1.94
C GLU A 36 7.25 1.61 0.82
N LYS A 37 5.99 1.18 0.78
CA LYS A 37 5.52 0.31 -0.29
C LYS A 37 5.50 1.03 -1.63
N LEU A 38 5.07 2.28 -1.63
CA LEU A 38 5.09 3.08 -2.85
C LEU A 38 6.49 3.11 -3.44
N LYS A 39 7.47 3.37 -2.60
CA LYS A 39 8.85 3.45 -3.03
C LYS A 39 9.34 2.11 -3.56
N GLU A 40 8.98 1.04 -2.87
CA GLU A 40 9.37 -0.30 -3.28
C GLU A 40 8.83 -0.65 -4.66
N PHE A 41 7.54 -0.40 -4.89
CA PHE A 41 6.92 -0.69 -6.17
C PHE A 41 7.49 0.20 -7.27
N GLU A 42 7.74 1.46 -6.97
CA GLU A 42 8.30 2.37 -7.94
C GLU A 42 9.67 1.90 -8.42
N GLN A 43 10.49 1.43 -7.49
CA GLN A 43 11.84 0.98 -7.81
C GLN A 43 11.84 -0.35 -8.56
N ASN A 44 10.93 -1.25 -8.20
CA ASN A 44 10.96 -2.61 -8.71
C ASN A 44 10.17 -2.80 -10.01
N TYR A 45 9.18 -1.97 -10.25
CA TYR A 45 8.25 -2.20 -11.36
C TYR A 45 8.18 -1.06 -12.36
N SER A 46 8.98 -0.04 -12.21
CA SER A 46 9.04 1.09 -13.15
C SER A 46 7.70 1.78 -13.36
N VAL A 47 6.82 1.72 -12.37
CA VAL A 47 5.53 2.41 -12.40
C VAL A 47 5.73 3.76 -11.76
N ARG A 48 5.29 4.82 -12.43
CA ARG A 48 5.50 6.18 -11.94
C ARG A 48 4.23 6.93 -11.59
N ASP A 49 3.09 6.43 -12.03
CA ASP A 49 1.82 7.07 -11.71
C ASP A 49 1.53 6.84 -10.23
N LYS A 50 1.41 7.94 -9.49
CA LYS A 50 1.21 7.86 -8.05
C LYS A 50 -0.08 7.15 -7.67
N GLN A 51 -1.13 7.37 -8.44
CA GLN A 51 -2.40 6.72 -8.16
C GLN A 51 -2.28 5.21 -8.33
N ASP A 52 -1.62 4.77 -9.39
CA ASP A 52 -1.44 3.35 -9.63
C ASP A 52 -0.55 2.72 -8.56
N LEU A 53 0.53 3.41 -8.20
CA LEU A 53 1.39 2.93 -7.12
C LEU A 53 0.63 2.79 -5.82
N LEU A 54 -0.22 3.76 -5.52
CA LEU A 54 -1.01 3.73 -4.31
C LEU A 54 -2.00 2.56 -4.31
N ALA A 55 -2.65 2.33 -5.45
CA ALA A 55 -3.59 1.20 -5.58
C ALA A 55 -2.87 -0.12 -5.39
N MET A 56 -1.72 -0.29 -6.01
CA MET A 56 -0.94 -1.51 -5.88
C MET A 56 -0.47 -1.73 -4.44
N SER A 57 -0.04 -0.66 -3.80
CA SER A 57 0.41 -0.73 -2.41
C SER A 57 -0.73 -1.09 -1.48
N ALA A 58 -1.90 -0.50 -1.69
CA ALA A 58 -3.06 -0.79 -0.87
C ALA A 58 -3.48 -2.25 -1.01
N LEU A 59 -3.50 -2.76 -2.23
CA LEU A 59 -3.83 -4.16 -2.47
C LEU A 59 -2.85 -5.08 -1.75
N ASN A 60 -1.56 -4.77 -1.88
CA ASN A 60 -0.54 -5.60 -1.25
C ASN A 60 -0.69 -5.61 0.27
N LEU A 61 -0.77 -4.43 0.86
CA LEU A 61 -0.80 -4.32 2.32
C LEU A 61 -2.04 -4.96 2.90
N LEU A 62 -3.20 -4.71 2.29
CA LEU A 62 -4.44 -5.25 2.81
C LEU A 62 -4.54 -6.75 2.61
N THR A 63 -4.05 -7.25 1.49
CA THR A 63 -4.06 -8.67 1.22
C THR A 63 -3.19 -9.42 2.22
N VAL A 64 -1.97 -8.94 2.43
CA VAL A 64 -1.05 -9.57 3.37
C VAL A 64 -1.61 -9.51 4.78
N GLN A 65 -2.10 -8.34 5.18
CA GLN A 65 -2.60 -8.15 6.53
C GLN A 65 -3.84 -9.00 6.80
N GLN A 66 -4.69 -9.15 5.81
CA GLN A 66 -5.94 -9.88 5.96
C GLN A 66 -5.72 -11.37 6.14
N TYR A 67 -4.70 -11.92 5.49
CA TYR A 67 -4.49 -13.36 5.44
C TYR A 67 -3.27 -13.83 6.19
N THR A 68 -2.50 -12.95 6.78
CA THR A 68 -1.42 -13.38 7.63
C THR A 68 -1.93 -13.88 8.92
N PRO A 69 -1.39 -13.93 9.81
CA PRO A 69 -0.55 -14.82 10.53
C PRO A 69 -1.30 -16.05 10.97
N LYS A 70 -2.59 -16.01 10.94
CA LYS A 70 -3.39 -17.13 11.43
C LYS A 70 -3.76 -18.10 10.34
N LYS A 71 -3.31 -17.86 9.13
CA LYS A 71 -3.65 -18.68 7.99
C LYS A 71 -2.48 -19.55 7.60
N ALA A 72 -2.76 -20.54 6.76
CA ALA A 72 -1.72 -21.41 6.26
C ALA A 72 -0.72 -20.60 5.44
N PRO A 73 0.57 -20.85 5.62
CA PRO A 73 1.58 -20.14 4.82
C PRO A 73 1.39 -20.30 3.32
N GLU A 74 0.88 -21.45 2.91
CA GLU A 74 0.63 -21.69 1.48
C GLU A 74 -0.37 -20.70 0.92
N LEU A 75 -1.40 -20.39 1.69
CA LEU A 75 -2.41 -19.44 1.25
C LEU A 75 -1.82 -18.04 1.07
N GLU A 76 -0.99 -17.64 2.01
CA GLU A 76 -0.34 -16.34 1.94
C GLU A 76 0.57 -16.25 0.72
N GLU A 77 1.34 -17.29 0.47
CA GLU A 77 2.21 -17.32 -0.70
C GLU A 77 1.42 -17.24 -2.00
N GLU A 78 0.30 -17.95 -2.05
CA GLU A 78 -0.54 -17.94 -3.23
C GLU A 78 -1.09 -16.54 -3.52
N LEU A 79 -1.53 -15.85 -2.47
CA LEU A 79 -2.09 -14.51 -2.61
C LEU A 79 -1.03 -13.52 -3.09
N LEU A 80 0.18 -13.63 -2.54
CA LEU A 80 1.26 -12.76 -2.96
C LEU A 80 1.66 -13.02 -4.40
N ARG A 81 1.66 -14.28 -4.80
CA ARG A 81 1.97 -14.64 -6.17
C ARG A 81 0.93 -14.07 -7.14
N GLN A 82 -0.35 -14.14 -6.77
CA GLN A 82 -1.41 -13.59 -7.59
C GLN A 82 -1.28 -12.08 -7.73
N LEU A 83 -0.88 -11.41 -6.66
CA LEU A 83 -0.65 -9.98 -6.71
C LEU A 83 0.50 -9.63 -7.64
N ASP A 84 1.57 -10.41 -7.61
CA ASP A 84 2.69 -10.20 -8.50
C ASP A 84 2.28 -10.36 -9.97
N LEU A 85 1.43 -11.34 -10.25
CA LEU A 85 0.91 -11.52 -11.60
C LEU A 85 0.07 -10.34 -12.04
N PHE A 86 -0.71 -9.79 -11.13
CA PHE A 86 -1.51 -8.61 -11.42
C PHE A 86 -0.60 -7.43 -11.80
N VAL A 87 0.46 -7.22 -11.03
CA VAL A 87 1.38 -6.13 -11.29
C VAL A 87 2.10 -6.34 -12.62
N SER A 88 2.53 -7.56 -12.88
CA SER A 88 3.20 -7.87 -14.14
C SER A 88 2.29 -7.63 -15.33
N ASP A 89 1.03 -8.03 -15.23
CA ASP A 89 0.05 -7.81 -16.28
C ASP A 89 -0.17 -6.32 -16.52
N TYR A 90 -0.25 -5.56 -15.45
CA TYR A 90 -0.39 -4.11 -15.55
C TYR A 90 0.77 -3.49 -16.32
N LEU A 91 1.98 -3.92 -16.00
CA LEU A 91 3.16 -3.38 -16.68
C LEU A 91 3.17 -3.74 -18.16
N GLN A 92 2.72 -4.94 -18.51
CA GLN A 92 2.64 -5.33 -19.90
C GLN A 92 1.62 -4.49 -20.65
N LYS A 93 0.49 -4.20 -20.03
CA LYS A 93 -0.52 -3.37 -20.65
C LYS A 93 -0.02 -1.96 -20.86
N GLU A 94 0.71 -1.43 -19.90
CA GLU A 94 1.31 -0.10 -20.04
C GLU A 94 2.26 -0.08 -21.22
N SER A 95 3.07 -1.11 -21.34
CA SER A 95 4.03 -1.21 -22.42
C SER A 95 3.33 -1.24 -23.78
N LYS A 96 2.21 -1.94 -23.86
CA LYS A 96 1.47 -2.07 -25.12
C LYS A 96 0.72 -0.80 -25.48
N SER A 97 0.40 0.01 -24.51
CA SER A 97 -0.32 1.26 -24.73
C SER A 97 0.53 2.30 -25.44
N LEU A 98 1.80 2.14 -25.39
CA LEU A 98 2.72 3.07 -26.00
C LEU A 98 2.90 2.75 -27.48
#